data_063c88a852d81402e1d1f2dd33ccba5b
#
_entry.id   063c88a852d81402e1d1f2dd33ccba5b
#
_cell.length_a   1.000
_cell.length_b   1.000
_cell.length_c   1.000
_cell.angle_alpha   90.00
_cell.angle_beta   90.00
_cell.angle_gamma   90.00
#
_symmetry.space_group_name_H-M   'P 1'
#
loop_
_entity.id
_entity.type
_entity.pdbx_description
1 polymer ?
#
loop_
_entity_poly.entity_id
_entity_poly.type
_entity_poly.pdbx_seq_one_letter_code
_entity_poly.pdbx_strand_id
1 'polypeptide(L)'
;MQLYIGNKNYSSWSMRAWLVMTHFGIEFTERPLRLDWADGSPFKSTLLALAPTGRVPLLIDDDGFAVWDSLAITEYLAEAFPAKPLWPAERRLRARARSLCAEMHSGFAALRDRCPMNVAASLPEVGVRCRDEWGDVAADLRRIDAMWAEALAQSGGPFLFGAFGAVDAFYAPVCSRIRTYALPLDAVASAYVDRIHAVPAMQAWCAAARQENDFIEADEPYRQRA
;
A
#
# COMPACT_ATOMS: atom_id res chain seq x y z
N MET A 1 -7.20 -13.93 -14.17
CA MET A 1 -7.03 -12.45 -13.97
C MET A 1 -5.59 -12.02 -14.21
N GLN A 2 -5.35 -10.74 -14.61
CA GLN A 2 -4.03 -10.15 -14.74
C GLN A 2 -3.97 -8.87 -13.91
N LEU A 3 -2.93 -8.71 -13.10
CA LEU A 3 -2.72 -7.50 -12.29
C LEU A 3 -1.49 -6.74 -12.80
N TYR A 4 -1.71 -5.57 -13.39
CA TYR A 4 -0.65 -4.66 -13.81
C TYR A 4 -0.20 -3.83 -12.61
N ILE A 5 1.10 -3.85 -12.33
CA ILE A 5 1.72 -3.17 -11.19
C ILE A 5 2.93 -2.35 -11.64
N GLY A 6 3.25 -1.31 -10.88
CA GLY A 6 4.53 -0.61 -11.00
C GLY A 6 5.63 -1.29 -10.20
N ASN A 7 6.84 -0.73 -10.25
CA ASN A 7 7.99 -1.19 -9.47
C ASN A 7 7.61 -1.44 -8.01
N LYS A 8 7.89 -2.63 -7.51
CA LYS A 8 7.56 -3.03 -6.13
C LYS A 8 8.27 -2.17 -5.08
N ASN A 9 9.44 -1.66 -5.42
CA ASN A 9 10.17 -0.78 -4.51
C ASN A 9 9.41 0.53 -4.23
N TYR A 10 8.66 1.07 -5.20
CA TYR A 10 8.09 2.41 -5.16
C TYR A 10 6.56 2.45 -5.18
N SER A 11 5.90 1.50 -5.86
CA SER A 11 4.47 1.57 -6.11
C SER A 11 3.62 1.17 -4.91
N SER A 12 3.38 2.11 -4.02
CA SER A 12 2.50 1.92 -2.86
C SER A 12 1.05 1.59 -3.23
N TRP A 13 0.57 2.07 -4.37
CA TRP A 13 -0.76 1.76 -4.86
C TRP A 13 -0.89 0.32 -5.35
N SER A 14 0.12 -0.18 -6.07
CA SER A 14 0.17 -1.58 -6.53
C SER A 14 0.27 -2.56 -5.37
N MET A 15 1.04 -2.21 -4.32
CA MET A 15 1.19 -3.05 -3.12
C MET A 15 -0.18 -3.41 -2.51
N ARG A 16 -1.13 -2.48 -2.46
CA ARG A 16 -2.45 -2.70 -1.84
C ARG A 16 -3.21 -3.85 -2.51
N ALA A 17 -3.44 -3.75 -3.81
CA ALA A 17 -4.17 -4.77 -4.58
C ALA A 17 -3.41 -6.10 -4.60
N TRP A 18 -2.10 -6.05 -4.78
CA TRP A 18 -1.24 -7.23 -4.80
C TRP A 18 -1.26 -8.00 -3.48
N LEU A 19 -1.19 -7.29 -2.34
CA LEU A 19 -1.26 -7.91 -1.01
C LEU A 19 -2.62 -8.56 -0.75
N VAL A 20 -3.72 -7.91 -1.16
CA VAL A 20 -5.06 -8.49 -1.07
C VAL A 20 -5.12 -9.79 -1.85
N MET A 21 -4.77 -9.78 -3.13
CA MET A 21 -4.85 -10.97 -3.97
C MET A 21 -3.95 -12.10 -3.45
N THR A 22 -2.71 -11.78 -3.11
CA THR A 22 -1.73 -12.77 -2.63
C THR A 22 -2.10 -13.35 -1.28
N HIS A 23 -2.49 -12.51 -0.31
CA HIS A 23 -2.83 -12.98 1.03
C HIS A 23 -4.04 -13.90 1.03
N PHE A 24 -5.06 -13.56 0.25
CA PHE A 24 -6.29 -14.35 0.17
C PHE A 24 -6.23 -15.48 -0.86
N GLY A 25 -5.07 -15.73 -1.47
CA GLY A 25 -4.91 -16.80 -2.46
C GLY A 25 -5.84 -16.64 -3.66
N ILE A 26 -6.00 -15.42 -4.16
CA ILE A 26 -6.69 -15.12 -5.41
C ILE A 26 -5.65 -15.23 -6.53
N GLU A 27 -5.86 -16.16 -7.44
CA GLU A 27 -4.91 -16.41 -8.53
C GLU A 27 -4.90 -15.27 -9.56
N PHE A 28 -3.71 -14.84 -9.95
CA PHE A 28 -3.51 -13.84 -10.99
C PHE A 28 -2.14 -13.97 -11.66
N THR A 29 -2.05 -13.46 -12.86
CA THR A 29 -0.76 -13.25 -13.54
C THR A 29 -0.29 -11.83 -13.24
N GLU A 30 0.88 -11.71 -12.62
CA GLU A 30 1.52 -10.43 -12.38
C GLU A 30 2.08 -9.85 -13.70
N ARG A 31 1.81 -8.57 -13.96
CA ARG A 31 2.28 -7.81 -15.12
C ARG A 31 3.05 -6.58 -14.64
N PRO A 32 4.35 -6.72 -14.35
CA PRO A 32 5.16 -5.59 -13.90
C PRO A 32 5.45 -4.62 -15.05
N LEU A 33 5.33 -3.33 -14.76
CA LEU A 33 5.68 -2.23 -15.64
C LEU A 33 6.63 -1.28 -14.90
N ARG A 34 7.72 -0.91 -15.53
CA ARG A 34 8.60 0.13 -14.99
C ARG A 34 7.86 1.45 -14.93
N LEU A 35 7.80 2.07 -13.75
CA LEU A 35 7.18 3.38 -13.57
C LEU A 35 7.87 4.44 -14.44
N ASP A 36 7.09 5.07 -15.30
CA ASP A 36 7.53 6.15 -16.16
C ASP A 36 6.32 7.03 -16.50
N TRP A 37 6.31 8.23 -15.93
CA TRP A 37 5.19 9.15 -16.03
C TRP A 37 5.24 10.03 -17.29
N ALA A 38 6.29 9.92 -18.11
CA ALA A 38 6.42 10.69 -19.35
C ALA A 38 5.31 10.33 -20.35
N ASP A 39 4.82 11.32 -21.05
CA ASP A 39 3.84 11.11 -22.12
C ASP A 39 4.45 10.26 -23.25
N GLY A 40 3.69 9.26 -23.69
CA GLY A 40 4.16 8.32 -24.71
C GLY A 40 5.15 7.25 -24.23
N SER A 41 5.46 7.21 -22.93
CA SER A 41 6.29 6.14 -22.37
C SER A 41 5.65 4.75 -22.57
N PRO A 42 6.43 3.67 -22.60
CA PRO A 42 5.90 2.30 -22.65
C PRO A 42 4.92 2.01 -21.51
N PHE A 43 5.18 2.55 -20.30
CA PHE A 43 4.28 2.46 -19.15
C PHE A 43 2.90 3.07 -19.45
N LYS A 44 2.87 4.34 -19.88
CA LYS A 44 1.65 5.05 -20.21
C LYS A 44 0.91 4.42 -21.39
N SER A 45 1.64 4.12 -22.46
CA SER A 45 1.04 3.56 -23.69
C SER A 45 0.40 2.20 -23.43
N THR A 46 1.06 1.32 -22.66
CA THR A 46 0.50 0.01 -22.30
C THR A 46 -0.78 0.16 -21.47
N LEU A 47 -0.77 1.01 -20.46
CA LEU A 47 -1.94 1.17 -19.57
C LEU A 47 -3.10 1.88 -20.26
N LEU A 48 -2.83 2.90 -21.08
CA LEU A 48 -3.89 3.63 -21.81
C LEU A 48 -4.57 2.77 -22.90
N ALA A 49 -3.88 1.77 -23.41
CA ALA A 49 -4.51 0.79 -24.31
C ALA A 49 -5.50 -0.14 -23.59
N LEU A 50 -5.42 -0.26 -22.26
CA LEU A 50 -6.23 -1.15 -21.43
C LEU A 50 -7.29 -0.41 -20.60
N ALA A 51 -6.97 0.80 -20.13
CA ALA A 51 -7.84 1.60 -19.27
C ALA A 51 -7.55 3.10 -19.40
N PRO A 52 -8.55 3.98 -19.21
CA PRO A 52 -8.42 5.40 -19.51
C PRO A 52 -7.51 6.19 -18.56
N THR A 53 -7.15 5.62 -17.41
CA THR A 53 -6.38 6.34 -16.39
C THR A 53 -4.87 6.32 -16.61
N GLY A 54 -4.35 5.33 -17.34
CA GLY A 54 -2.91 5.14 -17.52
C GLY A 54 -2.13 5.01 -16.20
N ARG A 55 -2.73 4.36 -15.19
CA ARG A 55 -2.19 4.21 -13.83
C ARG A 55 -2.23 2.76 -13.36
N VAL A 56 -1.40 2.46 -12.37
CA VAL A 56 -1.37 1.19 -11.65
C VAL A 56 -1.85 1.39 -10.20
N PRO A 57 -2.44 0.34 -9.57
CA PRO A 57 -2.74 -0.98 -10.13
C PRO A 57 -3.88 -0.94 -11.14
N LEU A 58 -3.84 -1.86 -12.11
CA LEU A 58 -4.93 -2.13 -13.03
C LEU A 58 -5.18 -3.62 -13.04
N LEU A 59 -6.40 -4.05 -12.75
CA LEU A 59 -6.85 -5.44 -12.85
C LEU A 59 -7.56 -5.64 -14.19
N ILE A 60 -7.19 -6.68 -14.91
CA ILE A 60 -7.96 -7.21 -16.04
C ILE A 60 -8.46 -8.58 -15.62
N ASP A 61 -9.78 -8.76 -15.60
CA ASP A 61 -10.36 -10.05 -15.25
C ASP A 61 -10.28 -11.07 -16.40
N ASP A 62 -10.86 -12.26 -16.20
CA ASP A 62 -10.75 -13.33 -17.18
C ASP A 62 -11.59 -13.07 -18.44
N ASP A 63 -12.59 -12.20 -18.36
CA ASP A 63 -13.43 -11.76 -19.48
C ASP A 63 -12.87 -10.51 -20.20
N GLY A 64 -11.73 -10.00 -19.73
CA GLY A 64 -11.08 -8.80 -20.28
C GLY A 64 -11.65 -7.48 -19.73
N PHE A 65 -12.49 -7.54 -18.69
CA PHE A 65 -13.01 -6.33 -18.06
C PHE A 65 -11.94 -5.65 -17.21
N ALA A 66 -11.74 -4.35 -17.42
CA ALA A 66 -10.73 -3.56 -16.74
C ALA A 66 -11.30 -2.91 -15.47
N VAL A 67 -10.64 -3.14 -14.32
CA VAL A 67 -10.97 -2.50 -13.05
C VAL A 67 -9.76 -1.70 -12.57
N TRP A 68 -9.94 -0.43 -12.35
CA TRP A 68 -9.01 0.49 -11.71
C TRP A 68 -9.78 1.25 -10.64
N ASP A 69 -9.23 1.65 -9.80
CA ASP A 69 -8.27 1.99 -8.79
C ASP A 69 -8.12 0.89 -7.70
N SER A 70 -7.16 1.06 -6.79
CA SER A 70 -6.88 0.02 -5.77
C SER A 70 -8.08 -0.29 -4.85
N LEU A 71 -8.93 0.71 -4.54
CA LEU A 71 -10.12 0.49 -3.72
C LEU A 71 -11.23 -0.21 -4.53
N ALA A 72 -11.46 0.22 -5.77
CA ALA A 72 -12.42 -0.42 -6.65
C ALA A 72 -12.03 -1.87 -6.95
N ILE A 73 -10.74 -2.15 -7.18
CA ILE A 73 -10.23 -3.51 -7.33
C ILE A 73 -10.54 -4.35 -6.09
N THR A 74 -10.31 -3.81 -4.90
CA THR A 74 -10.58 -4.53 -3.63
C THR A 74 -12.06 -4.84 -3.46
N GLU A 75 -12.96 -3.90 -3.79
CA GLU A 75 -14.41 -4.14 -3.74
C GLU A 75 -14.84 -5.17 -4.79
N TYR A 76 -14.37 -5.05 -6.03
CA TYR A 76 -14.62 -6.03 -7.09
C TYR A 76 -14.21 -7.44 -6.66
N LEU A 77 -13.02 -7.59 -6.08
CA LEU A 77 -12.54 -8.89 -5.58
C LEU A 77 -13.38 -9.42 -4.41
N ALA A 78 -13.86 -8.54 -3.52
CA ALA A 78 -14.73 -8.95 -2.42
C ALA A 78 -16.09 -9.47 -2.91
N GLU A 79 -16.63 -8.92 -3.99
CA GLU A 79 -17.84 -9.39 -4.65
C GLU A 79 -17.63 -10.67 -5.46
N ALA A 80 -16.52 -10.73 -6.20
CA ALA A 80 -16.15 -11.89 -7.03
C ALA A 80 -15.79 -13.13 -6.18
N PHE A 81 -15.24 -12.93 -4.98
CA PHE A 81 -14.81 -14.01 -4.07
C PHE A 81 -15.44 -13.88 -2.68
N PRO A 82 -16.78 -14.01 -2.55
CA PRO A 82 -17.50 -13.75 -1.29
C PRO A 82 -17.12 -14.71 -0.15
N ALA A 83 -16.52 -15.87 -0.46
CA ALA A 83 -16.00 -16.79 0.54
C ALA A 83 -14.67 -16.34 1.16
N LYS A 84 -13.99 -15.35 0.58
CA LYS A 84 -12.74 -14.81 1.10
C LYS A 84 -13.04 -13.56 1.95
N PRO A 85 -12.65 -13.54 3.23
CA PRO A 85 -13.03 -12.46 4.16
C PRO A 85 -12.16 -11.20 3.98
N LEU A 86 -12.22 -10.55 2.81
CA LEU A 86 -11.48 -9.31 2.54
C LEU A 86 -11.90 -8.18 3.49
N TRP A 87 -13.17 -8.14 3.84
CA TRP A 87 -13.77 -7.17 4.75
C TRP A 87 -14.37 -7.84 5.98
N PRO A 88 -14.49 -7.13 7.13
CA PRO A 88 -15.22 -7.63 8.29
C PRO A 88 -16.65 -8.04 7.96
N ALA A 89 -17.10 -9.16 8.51
CA ALA A 89 -18.47 -9.67 8.29
C ALA A 89 -19.53 -8.77 8.95
N GLU A 90 -19.23 -8.19 10.12
CA GLU A 90 -20.14 -7.29 10.82
C GLU A 90 -20.26 -5.94 10.06
N ARG A 91 -21.48 -5.49 9.84
CA ARG A 91 -21.78 -4.32 8.99
C ARG A 91 -21.11 -3.03 9.45
N ARG A 92 -21.10 -2.74 10.76
CA ARG A 92 -20.51 -1.50 11.29
C ARG A 92 -18.99 -1.53 11.23
N LEU A 93 -18.39 -2.68 11.54
CA LEU A 93 -16.94 -2.87 11.39
C LEU A 93 -16.52 -2.77 9.94
N ARG A 94 -17.29 -3.35 9.01
CA ARG A 94 -17.06 -3.23 7.56
C ARG A 94 -17.14 -1.78 7.09
N ALA A 95 -18.13 -1.01 7.57
CA ALA A 95 -18.25 0.40 7.25
C ALA A 95 -17.03 1.20 7.78
N ARG A 96 -16.62 0.94 9.03
CA ARG A 96 -15.41 1.55 9.61
C ARG A 96 -14.16 1.19 8.81
N ALA A 97 -13.98 -0.08 8.45
CA ALA A 97 -12.87 -0.55 7.64
C ALA A 97 -12.78 0.20 6.30
N ARG A 98 -13.91 0.36 5.60
CA ARG A 98 -13.97 1.15 4.36
C ARG A 98 -13.66 2.63 4.59
N SER A 99 -14.11 3.21 5.71
CA SER A 99 -13.76 4.60 6.06
C SER A 99 -12.26 4.78 6.23
N LEU A 100 -11.59 3.86 6.92
CA LEU A 100 -10.14 3.90 7.10
C LEU A 100 -9.39 3.73 5.77
N CYS A 101 -9.85 2.83 4.90
CA CYS A 101 -9.27 2.70 3.55
C CYS A 101 -9.46 3.97 2.72
N ALA A 102 -10.65 4.59 2.76
CA ALA A 102 -10.93 5.84 2.05
C ALA A 102 -10.08 7.00 2.58
N GLU A 103 -9.90 7.10 3.91
CA GLU A 103 -9.01 8.08 4.53
C GLU A 103 -7.55 7.91 4.08
N MET A 104 -7.04 6.66 4.03
CA MET A 104 -5.71 6.38 3.49
C MET A 104 -5.61 6.68 1.98
N HIS A 105 -6.69 6.45 1.25
CA HIS A 105 -6.76 6.66 -0.19
C HIS A 105 -6.62 8.14 -0.56
N SER A 106 -7.34 9.02 0.14
CA SER A 106 -7.42 10.46 -0.18
C SER A 106 -6.56 11.35 0.72
N GLY A 107 -6.14 10.85 1.88
CA GLY A 107 -5.45 11.63 2.90
C GLY A 107 -3.95 11.35 3.04
N PHE A 108 -3.40 11.83 4.15
CA PHE A 108 -1.99 11.67 4.54
C PHE A 108 -1.02 12.16 3.45
N ALA A 109 -1.36 13.30 2.84
CA ALA A 109 -0.62 13.85 1.72
C ALA A 109 0.81 14.23 2.11
N ALA A 110 1.01 14.81 3.30
CA ALA A 110 2.33 15.19 3.77
C ALA A 110 3.26 13.99 3.97
N LEU A 111 2.75 12.92 4.62
CA LEU A 111 3.51 11.67 4.77
C LEU A 111 3.85 11.04 3.42
N ARG A 112 2.93 11.04 2.47
CA ARG A 112 3.13 10.42 1.15
C ARG A 112 4.11 11.18 0.27
N ASP A 113 4.08 12.50 0.34
CA ASP A 113 4.94 13.40 -0.42
C ASP A 113 6.38 13.43 0.11
N ARG A 114 6.51 13.64 1.44
CA ARG A 114 7.82 13.76 2.07
C ARG A 114 8.50 12.43 2.41
N CYS A 115 7.73 11.34 2.48
CA CYS A 115 8.23 9.99 2.72
C CYS A 115 7.73 9.03 1.63
N PRO A 116 8.16 9.18 0.37
CA PRO A 116 7.76 8.26 -0.70
C PRO A 116 8.15 6.81 -0.33
N MET A 117 7.36 5.84 -0.80
CA MET A 117 7.65 4.45 -0.49
C MET A 117 8.93 4.00 -1.19
N ASN A 118 9.88 3.52 -0.42
CA ASN A 118 11.14 2.94 -0.88
C ASN A 118 11.50 1.75 0.02
N VAL A 119 11.14 0.55 -0.41
CA VAL A 119 11.28 -0.68 0.39
C VAL A 119 12.74 -1.07 0.63
N ALA A 120 13.61 -0.76 -0.32
CA ALA A 120 15.01 -1.14 -0.27
C ALA A 120 15.89 -0.15 0.51
N ALA A 121 15.43 1.08 0.72
CA ALA A 121 16.20 2.12 1.39
C ALA A 121 16.10 2.06 2.92
N SER A 122 17.11 2.64 3.58
CA SER A 122 17.11 2.97 5.00
C SER A 122 17.55 4.43 5.14
N LEU A 123 16.64 5.29 5.57
CA LEU A 123 16.78 6.76 5.56
C LEU A 123 16.35 7.37 6.92
N PRO A 124 16.94 6.92 8.05
CA PRO A 124 16.53 7.38 9.38
C PRO A 124 16.78 8.88 9.61
N GLU A 125 17.75 9.47 8.93
CA GLU A 125 18.03 10.90 8.97
C GLU A 125 16.87 11.75 8.44
N VAL A 126 16.12 11.24 7.45
CA VAL A 126 14.89 11.88 6.97
C VAL A 126 13.78 11.80 8.03
N GLY A 127 13.70 10.69 8.76
CA GLY A 127 12.76 10.51 9.87
C GLY A 127 12.98 11.51 11.01
N VAL A 128 14.24 11.87 11.29
CA VAL A 128 14.56 12.98 12.23
C VAL A 128 13.95 14.28 11.76
N ARG A 129 14.09 14.62 10.47
CA ARG A 129 13.47 15.81 9.89
C ARG A 129 11.94 15.77 9.92
N CYS A 130 11.33 14.60 9.70
CA CYS A 130 9.89 14.42 9.83
C CYS A 130 9.39 14.76 11.24
N ARG A 131 10.16 14.44 12.27
CA ARG A 131 9.82 14.71 13.66
C ARG A 131 10.03 16.20 14.02
N ASP A 132 11.15 16.78 13.60
CA ASP A 132 11.66 18.03 14.14
C ASP A 132 11.33 19.25 13.26
N GLU A 133 11.18 19.06 11.93
CA GLU A 133 10.99 20.15 10.98
C GLU A 133 9.61 20.13 10.30
N TRP A 134 8.99 18.95 10.11
CA TRP A 134 7.78 18.79 9.29
C TRP A 134 6.55 18.46 10.15
N GLY A 135 5.97 19.51 10.75
CA GLY A 135 4.81 19.39 11.63
C GLY A 135 3.56 18.78 10.96
N ASP A 136 3.44 18.91 9.64
CA ASP A 136 2.39 18.30 8.82
C ASP A 136 2.53 16.77 8.76
N VAL A 137 3.75 16.23 8.57
CA VAL A 137 4.02 14.79 8.64
C VAL A 137 3.75 14.24 10.04
N ALA A 138 4.17 14.99 11.07
CA ALA A 138 3.90 14.61 12.45
C ALA A 138 2.39 14.59 12.77
N ALA A 139 1.59 15.44 12.13
CA ALA A 139 0.13 15.42 12.26
C ALA A 139 -0.48 14.17 11.60
N ASP A 140 -0.03 13.83 10.40
CA ASP A 140 -0.44 12.59 9.71
C ASP A 140 -0.11 11.35 10.55
N LEU A 141 1.09 11.28 11.11
CA LEU A 141 1.52 10.16 11.96
C LEU A 141 0.67 10.06 13.24
N ARG A 142 0.42 11.15 13.92
CA ARG A 142 -0.46 11.15 15.12
C ARG A 142 -1.87 10.66 14.80
N ARG A 143 -2.42 11.04 13.64
CA ARG A 143 -3.73 10.56 13.19
C ARG A 143 -3.72 9.06 12.93
N ILE A 144 -2.71 8.55 12.24
CA ILE A 144 -2.52 7.12 11.95
C ILE A 144 -2.38 6.33 13.25
N ASP A 145 -1.54 6.79 14.16
CA ASP A 145 -1.25 6.18 15.45
C ASP A 145 -2.53 6.02 16.30
N ALA A 146 -3.28 7.11 16.48
CA ALA A 146 -4.54 7.10 17.22
C ALA A 146 -5.59 6.16 16.59
N MET A 147 -5.69 6.16 15.27
CA MET A 147 -6.63 5.33 14.52
C MET A 147 -6.29 3.84 14.62
N TRP A 148 -5.02 3.48 14.52
CA TRP A 148 -4.57 2.09 14.68
C TRP A 148 -4.76 1.61 16.12
N ALA A 149 -4.42 2.44 17.11
CA ALA A 149 -4.63 2.13 18.51
C ALA A 149 -6.12 1.86 18.82
N GLU A 150 -7.02 2.73 18.33
CA GLU A 150 -8.47 2.54 18.47
C GLU A 150 -8.94 1.23 17.83
N ALA A 151 -8.56 0.98 16.57
CA ALA A 151 -9.01 -0.20 15.84
C ALA A 151 -8.50 -1.51 16.48
N LEU A 152 -7.23 -1.54 16.88
CA LEU A 152 -6.63 -2.69 17.57
C LEU A 152 -7.27 -2.95 18.94
N ALA A 153 -7.56 -1.90 19.70
CA ALA A 153 -8.24 -2.04 21.00
C ALA A 153 -9.66 -2.57 20.84
N GLN A 154 -10.40 -2.12 19.83
CA GLN A 154 -11.76 -2.56 19.56
C GLN A 154 -11.84 -4.00 19.04
N SER A 155 -10.89 -4.40 18.19
CA SER A 155 -10.88 -5.74 17.58
C SER A 155 -10.30 -6.83 18.50
N GLY A 156 -9.48 -6.44 19.49
CA GLY A 156 -8.68 -7.37 20.29
C GLY A 156 -7.54 -8.03 19.48
N GLY A 157 -7.28 -7.54 18.32
CA GLY A 157 -6.35 -7.91 17.38
C GLY A 157 -5.53 -8.73 17.04
N PRO A 158 -4.78 -9.42 16.26
CA PRO A 158 -3.45 -8.90 15.89
C PRO A 158 -3.48 -7.86 14.77
N PHE A 159 -4.54 -7.76 13.99
CA PHE A 159 -4.71 -6.80 12.89
C PHE A 159 -5.86 -5.83 13.19
N LEU A 160 -6.00 -4.78 12.38
CA LEU A 160 -6.89 -3.65 12.67
C LEU A 160 -8.36 -4.06 12.90
N PHE A 161 -8.80 -5.14 12.27
CA PHE A 161 -10.15 -5.69 12.48
C PHE A 161 -10.13 -7.19 12.86
N GLY A 162 -9.15 -7.61 13.66
CA GLY A 162 -8.98 -8.98 14.15
C GLY A 162 -8.06 -9.80 13.25
N ALA A 163 -8.53 -10.30 12.12
CA ALA A 163 -7.73 -10.98 11.10
C ALA A 163 -7.22 -9.96 10.05
N PHE A 164 -6.16 -10.34 9.33
CA PHE A 164 -5.68 -9.53 8.19
C PHE A 164 -6.78 -9.33 7.17
N GLY A 165 -6.97 -8.09 6.76
CA GLY A 165 -8.00 -7.69 5.81
C GLY A 165 -7.52 -6.63 4.82
N ALA A 166 -8.45 -6.15 4.01
CA ALA A 166 -8.20 -5.09 3.03
C ALA A 166 -7.58 -3.82 3.67
N VAL A 167 -8.01 -3.47 4.88
CA VAL A 167 -7.49 -2.31 5.62
C VAL A 167 -5.99 -2.45 5.89
N ASP A 168 -5.57 -3.64 6.31
CA ASP A 168 -4.16 -3.91 6.60
C ASP A 168 -3.30 -3.82 5.33
N ALA A 169 -3.82 -4.31 4.19
CA ALA A 169 -3.18 -4.15 2.89
C ALA A 169 -3.08 -2.67 2.47
N PHE A 170 -4.09 -1.84 2.79
CA PHE A 170 -4.08 -0.40 2.51
C PHE A 170 -3.06 0.37 3.34
N TYR A 171 -2.81 -0.06 4.58
CA TYR A 171 -1.81 0.55 5.47
C TYR A 171 -0.42 -0.10 5.39
N ALA A 172 -0.25 -1.22 4.70
CA ALA A 172 1.05 -1.85 4.50
C ALA A 172 2.11 -0.91 3.87
N PRO A 173 1.78 -0.05 2.87
CA PRO A 173 2.72 0.96 2.38
C PRO A 173 3.14 1.98 3.44
N VAL A 174 2.27 2.30 4.42
CA VAL A 174 2.62 3.16 5.56
C VAL A 174 3.60 2.44 6.47
N CYS A 175 3.35 1.16 6.77
CA CYS A 175 4.28 0.33 7.54
C CYS A 175 5.67 0.24 6.88
N SER A 176 5.71 0.18 5.54
CA SER A 176 6.97 0.24 4.79
C SER A 176 7.69 1.58 4.99
N ARG A 177 6.98 2.72 4.85
CA ARG A 177 7.53 4.06 5.11
C ARG A 177 8.08 4.21 6.52
N ILE A 178 7.34 3.73 7.52
CA ILE A 178 7.78 3.79 8.92
C ILE A 178 9.12 3.11 9.10
N ARG A 179 9.34 1.94 8.47
CA ARG A 179 10.65 1.26 8.53
C ARG A 179 11.73 1.99 7.74
N THR A 180 11.44 2.42 6.52
CA THR A 180 12.41 3.10 5.66
C THR A 180 12.97 4.35 6.32
N TYR A 181 12.10 5.14 6.94
CA TYR A 181 12.44 6.45 7.51
C TYR A 181 12.60 6.43 9.03
N ALA A 182 12.45 5.28 9.70
CA ALA A 182 12.46 5.15 11.16
C ALA A 182 11.50 6.16 11.83
N LEU A 183 10.27 6.28 11.30
CA LEU A 183 9.28 7.24 11.80
C LEU A 183 8.80 6.86 13.19
N PRO A 184 8.63 7.84 14.11
CA PRO A 184 8.23 7.57 15.48
C PRO A 184 6.75 7.18 15.56
N LEU A 185 6.46 6.13 16.32
CA LEU A 185 5.12 5.66 16.68
C LEU A 185 5.09 5.24 18.14
N ASP A 186 3.91 5.09 18.72
CA ASP A 186 3.79 4.44 20.01
C ASP A 186 4.06 2.92 19.93
N ALA A 187 4.13 2.26 21.11
CA ALA A 187 4.47 0.85 21.18
C ALA A 187 3.42 -0.05 20.52
N VAL A 188 2.13 0.32 20.56
CA VAL A 188 1.03 -0.47 19.99
C VAL A 188 1.11 -0.45 18.46
N ALA A 189 1.27 0.73 17.88
CA ALA A 189 1.40 0.90 16.44
C ALA A 189 2.73 0.32 15.92
N SER A 190 3.83 0.46 16.66
CA SER A 190 5.11 -0.18 16.31
C SER A 190 4.98 -1.71 16.25
N ALA A 191 4.31 -2.32 17.22
CA ALA A 191 4.05 -3.76 17.20
C ALA A 191 3.15 -4.18 16.04
N TYR A 192 2.21 -3.33 15.62
CA TYR A 192 1.40 -3.59 14.43
C TYR A 192 2.24 -3.53 13.14
N VAL A 193 3.15 -2.57 13.00
CA VAL A 193 4.09 -2.51 11.87
C VAL A 193 4.90 -3.80 11.76
N ASP A 194 5.38 -4.33 12.88
CA ASP A 194 6.12 -5.59 12.88
C ASP A 194 5.25 -6.77 12.44
N ARG A 195 4.00 -6.83 12.88
CA ARG A 195 3.04 -7.85 12.44
C ARG A 195 2.76 -7.78 10.94
N ILE A 196 2.56 -6.59 10.38
CA ILE A 196 2.39 -6.41 8.92
C ILE A 196 3.60 -6.94 8.17
N HIS A 197 4.80 -6.61 8.61
CA HIS A 197 6.02 -7.09 7.96
C HIS A 197 6.27 -8.60 8.14
N ALA A 198 5.64 -9.25 9.12
CA ALA A 198 5.66 -10.70 9.32
C ALA A 198 4.66 -11.45 8.43
N VAL A 199 3.71 -10.77 7.78
CA VAL A 199 2.76 -11.40 6.86
C VAL A 199 3.52 -11.97 5.64
N PRO A 200 3.32 -13.25 5.28
CA PRO A 200 4.06 -13.88 4.18
C PRO A 200 3.96 -13.12 2.84
N ALA A 201 2.77 -12.58 2.51
CA ALA A 201 2.57 -11.76 1.32
C ALA A 201 3.43 -10.47 1.37
N MET A 202 3.51 -9.80 2.53
CA MET A 202 4.36 -8.62 2.70
C MET A 202 5.84 -8.95 2.59
N GLN A 203 6.27 -10.09 3.15
CA GLN A 203 7.65 -10.56 3.02
C GLN A 203 8.01 -10.84 1.56
N ALA A 204 7.11 -11.50 0.82
CA ALA A 204 7.30 -11.79 -0.60
C ALA A 204 7.39 -10.51 -1.45
N TRP A 205 6.51 -9.52 -1.19
CA TRP A 205 6.59 -8.21 -1.84
C TRP A 205 7.93 -7.53 -1.57
N CYS A 206 8.34 -7.45 -0.30
CA CYS A 206 9.58 -6.78 0.09
C CYS A 206 10.82 -7.50 -0.45
N ALA A 207 10.82 -8.83 -0.51
CA ALA A 207 11.91 -9.60 -1.11
C ALA A 207 12.06 -9.30 -2.60
N ALA A 208 10.95 -9.30 -3.34
CA ALA A 208 10.94 -8.96 -4.76
C ALA A 208 11.36 -7.50 -5.01
N ALA A 209 10.86 -6.56 -4.21
CA ALA A 209 11.22 -5.14 -4.29
C ALA A 209 12.73 -4.89 -4.17
N ARG A 210 13.40 -5.60 -3.25
CA ARG A 210 14.86 -5.49 -3.06
C ARG A 210 15.68 -6.08 -4.20
N GLN A 211 15.07 -6.93 -5.03
CA GLN A 211 15.72 -7.51 -6.21
C GLN A 211 15.54 -6.64 -7.47
N GLU A 212 14.67 -5.64 -7.42
CA GLU A 212 14.50 -4.68 -8.51
C GLU A 212 15.68 -3.71 -8.57
N ASN A 213 16.79 -4.02 -9.11
CA ASN A 213 17.95 -3.12 -9.24
C ASN A 213 17.65 -1.93 -10.19
N ASP A 214 16.55 -1.19 -9.91
CA ASP A 214 16.10 -0.04 -10.67
C ASP A 214 16.11 1.22 -9.78
N PHE A 215 16.45 2.36 -10.37
CA PHE A 215 16.46 3.66 -9.72
C PHE A 215 15.52 4.59 -10.48
N ILE A 216 14.49 5.08 -9.79
CA ILE A 216 13.53 6.05 -10.33
C ILE A 216 13.73 7.37 -9.59
N GLU A 217 14.36 8.32 -10.25
CA GLU A 217 14.77 9.61 -9.66
C GLU A 217 13.60 10.35 -9.00
N ALA A 218 12.42 10.31 -9.60
CA ALA A 218 11.22 10.96 -9.06
C ALA A 218 10.76 10.36 -7.71
N ASP A 219 11.10 9.09 -7.44
CA ASP A 219 10.75 8.38 -6.20
C ASP A 219 11.93 8.30 -5.21
N GLU A 220 13.08 8.90 -5.54
CA GLU A 220 14.33 8.88 -4.75
C GLU A 220 14.82 10.29 -4.34
N PRO A 221 13.98 11.15 -3.74
CA PRO A 221 14.36 12.55 -3.46
C PRO A 221 15.51 12.71 -2.46
N TYR A 222 15.87 11.64 -1.74
CA TYR A 222 16.91 11.64 -0.69
C TYR A 222 18.14 10.80 -1.07
N ARG A 223 18.16 10.22 -2.24
CA ARG A 223 19.27 9.39 -2.72
C ARG A 223 19.75 9.88 -4.08
N GLN A 224 21.03 9.70 -4.33
CA GLN A 224 21.62 9.93 -5.64
C GLN A 224 21.83 8.59 -6.34
N ARG A 225 21.73 8.60 -7.66
CA ARG A 225 22.09 7.44 -8.47
C ARG A 225 23.59 7.17 -8.28
N ALA A 226 23.93 5.96 -7.84
CA ALA A 226 25.30 5.52 -7.71
C ALA A 226 26.00 5.37 -9.06
#